data_1f286e83d29b3decb707ec2bfb2aebef
#
_entry.id   1f286e83d29b3decb707ec2bfb2aebef
#
_cell.length_a   1.000
_cell.length_b   1.000
_cell.length_c   1.000
_cell.angle_alpha   90.00
_cell.angle_beta   90.00
_cell.angle_gamma   90.00
#
_symmetry.space_group_name_H-M   'P 1'
#
loop_
_entity.id
_entity.type
_entity.pdbx_description
1 polymer ?
#
loop_
_entity_poly.entity_id
_entity_poly.type
_entity_poly.pdbx_seq_one_letter_code
_entity_poly.pdbx_strand_id
1 'polypeptide(L)'
;MKIPFKPGTLIYPLPAVMVTCGDCEENYNIITIGWTGTICSDPPMCYISVRKERHSHELIMKNKEFVINLTTEDLAAATDWCGVRSGRDYNKFKEMHLHTEPAQVVKAPLIKESPLSIECKVVEVKELGSHDMFIAEVVAVNAEEKLIDKGTGTFQLNHAKPLAYSHGKYYGLGEKIGGFGFSVKKKK
;
A
#
# COMPACT_ATOMS: atom_id res chain seq x y z
N MET A 1 5.16 8.75 -33.51
CA MET A 1 5.33 10.20 -33.28
C MET A 1 4.70 10.55 -31.94
N LYS A 2 5.35 11.35 -31.09
CA LYS A 2 4.77 11.89 -29.83
C LYS A 2 4.15 13.26 -30.15
N ILE A 3 3.01 13.53 -29.53
CA ILE A 3 2.34 14.84 -29.59
C ILE A 3 2.37 15.51 -28.20
N PRO A 4 2.33 16.83 -28.11
CA PRO A 4 2.19 17.54 -26.83
C PRO A 4 0.90 17.12 -26.11
N PHE A 5 0.98 16.89 -24.80
CA PHE A 5 -0.15 16.60 -23.93
C PHE A 5 -0.11 17.52 -22.70
N LYS A 6 -1.26 17.80 -22.11
CA LYS A 6 -1.34 18.68 -20.95
C LYS A 6 -0.64 18.01 -19.73
N PRO A 7 0.01 18.80 -18.86
CA PRO A 7 0.55 18.30 -17.61
C PRO A 7 -0.51 17.57 -16.79
N GLY A 8 -0.14 16.43 -16.19
CA GLY A 8 -1.03 15.61 -15.37
C GLY A 8 -0.30 14.49 -14.62
N THR A 9 -1.03 13.80 -13.75
CA THR A 9 -0.52 12.72 -12.91
C THR A 9 -0.57 11.39 -13.68
N LEU A 10 0.40 11.17 -14.56
CA LEU A 10 0.40 10.08 -15.54
C LEU A 10 1.51 9.02 -15.31
N ILE A 11 2.02 8.93 -14.10
CA ILE A 11 2.96 7.84 -13.76
C ILE A 11 2.15 6.59 -13.47
N TYR A 12 2.13 5.65 -14.42
CA TYR A 12 1.39 4.38 -14.35
C TYR A 12 2.26 3.23 -14.86
N PRO A 13 2.02 1.97 -14.44
CA PRO A 13 1.05 1.55 -13.44
C PRO A 13 1.49 1.94 -12.02
N LEU A 14 0.52 2.03 -11.11
CA LEU A 14 0.73 2.27 -9.69
C LEU A 14 0.39 1.02 -8.88
N PRO A 15 1.00 0.78 -7.72
CA PRO A 15 0.42 -0.13 -6.74
C PRO A 15 -0.88 0.48 -6.22
N ALA A 16 -1.89 -0.34 -5.98
CA ALA A 16 -3.07 0.08 -5.25
C ALA A 16 -3.03 -0.62 -3.88
N VAL A 17 -2.68 0.11 -2.82
CA VAL A 17 -2.52 -0.48 -1.48
C VAL A 17 -3.65 -0.05 -0.56
N MET A 18 -4.05 -0.88 0.40
CA MET A 18 -4.91 -0.49 1.50
C MET A 18 -4.06 -0.05 2.70
N VAL A 19 -4.21 1.20 3.10
CA VAL A 19 -3.50 1.76 4.27
C VAL A 19 -4.44 1.77 5.45
N THR A 20 -4.05 1.09 6.53
CA THR A 20 -4.77 1.12 7.80
C THR A 20 -4.16 2.15 8.74
N CYS A 21 -5.01 2.76 9.55
CA CYS A 21 -4.68 3.78 10.55
C CYS A 21 -5.69 3.74 11.71
N GLY A 22 -5.43 4.49 12.75
CA GLY A 22 -6.15 4.47 14.01
C GLY A 22 -5.30 3.85 15.12
N ASP A 23 -5.70 4.02 16.38
CA ASP A 23 -4.94 3.56 17.56
C ASP A 23 -5.76 2.68 18.50
N CYS A 24 -7.04 2.46 18.18
CA CYS A 24 -7.93 1.54 18.87
C CYS A 24 -9.04 1.06 17.91
N GLU A 25 -9.70 -0.04 18.25
CA GLU A 25 -10.67 -0.71 17.40
C GLU A 25 -11.82 0.22 16.95
N GLU A 26 -12.24 1.14 17.82
CA GLU A 26 -13.33 2.09 17.56
C GLU A 26 -12.97 3.11 16.46
N ASN A 27 -11.69 3.38 16.24
CA ASN A 27 -11.21 4.35 15.26
C ASN A 27 -10.38 3.75 14.13
N TYR A 28 -10.25 2.42 14.05
CA TYR A 28 -9.57 1.79 12.93
C TYR A 28 -10.23 2.14 11.61
N ASN A 29 -9.42 2.56 10.66
CA ASN A 29 -9.90 2.92 9.33
C ASN A 29 -8.97 2.41 8.23
N ILE A 30 -9.51 2.31 7.02
CA ILE A 30 -8.80 1.90 5.81
C ILE A 30 -8.95 2.99 4.76
N ILE A 31 -7.87 3.29 4.04
CA ILE A 31 -7.91 4.10 2.82
C ILE A 31 -7.09 3.44 1.72
N THR A 32 -7.62 3.45 0.50
CA THR A 32 -6.85 2.99 -0.67
C THR A 32 -5.97 4.11 -1.20
N ILE A 33 -4.69 3.81 -1.34
CA ILE A 33 -3.66 4.74 -1.80
C ILE A 33 -2.99 4.15 -3.06
N GLY A 34 -2.94 4.95 -4.13
CA GLY A 34 -2.14 4.66 -5.32
C GLY A 34 -0.81 5.45 -5.33
N TRP A 35 -0.75 6.57 -4.61
CA TRP A 35 0.46 7.40 -4.59
C TRP A 35 1.32 7.05 -3.37
N THR A 36 2.12 6.00 -3.55
CA THR A 36 3.02 5.40 -2.55
C THR A 36 4.23 4.79 -3.23
N GLY A 37 5.30 4.63 -2.50
CA GLY A 37 6.51 3.98 -2.99
C GLY A 37 7.63 3.95 -1.96
N THR A 38 8.65 3.12 -2.23
CA THR A 38 9.90 3.09 -1.48
C THR A 38 10.78 4.28 -1.89
N ILE A 39 11.42 4.95 -0.93
CA ILE A 39 12.27 6.12 -1.18
C ILE A 39 13.69 5.98 -0.65
N CYS A 40 13.94 5.09 0.30
CA CYS A 40 15.27 4.81 0.82
C CYS A 40 15.37 3.34 1.25
N SER A 41 16.55 2.76 1.14
CA SER A 41 16.81 1.37 1.53
C SER A 41 17.54 1.24 2.86
N ASP A 42 18.29 2.27 3.27
CA ASP A 42 19.01 2.30 4.55
C ASP A 42 19.04 3.74 5.09
N PRO A 43 18.22 4.06 6.13
CA PRO A 43 17.16 3.21 6.69
C PRO A 43 16.05 2.91 5.67
N PRO A 44 15.27 1.82 5.83
CA PRO A 44 14.18 1.51 4.92
C PRO A 44 13.04 2.52 5.10
N MET A 45 12.69 3.24 4.02
CA MET A 45 11.67 4.30 4.06
C MET A 45 10.72 4.21 2.88
N CYS A 46 9.49 4.64 3.14
CA CYS A 46 8.43 4.76 2.14
C CYS A 46 7.67 6.08 2.31
N TYR A 47 6.74 6.33 1.40
CA TYR A 47 5.78 7.44 1.53
C TYR A 47 4.39 6.99 1.14
N ILE A 48 3.40 7.72 1.64
CA ILE A 48 2.03 7.77 1.13
C ILE A 48 1.62 9.22 0.94
N SER A 49 0.83 9.50 -0.11
CA SER A 49 0.28 10.84 -0.37
C SER A 49 -1.23 10.80 -0.15
N VAL A 50 -1.73 11.61 0.78
CA VAL A 50 -3.12 11.59 1.24
C VAL A 50 -3.75 12.96 1.11
N ARG A 51 -4.96 13.04 0.56
CA ARG A 51 -5.73 14.29 0.51
C ARG A 51 -6.15 14.74 1.91
N LYS A 52 -6.06 16.04 2.17
CA LYS A 52 -6.36 16.65 3.48
C LYS A 52 -7.80 16.40 3.96
N GLU A 53 -8.75 16.31 3.04
CA GLU A 53 -10.17 16.03 3.37
C GLU A 53 -10.49 14.59 3.74
N ARG A 54 -9.56 13.64 3.50
CA ARG A 54 -9.79 12.22 3.83
C ARG A 54 -9.74 11.99 5.34
N HIS A 55 -10.65 11.19 5.85
CA HIS A 55 -10.69 10.82 7.27
C HIS A 55 -9.37 10.21 7.77
N SER A 56 -8.74 9.36 6.99
CA SER A 56 -7.43 8.77 7.34
C SER A 56 -6.32 9.81 7.49
N HIS A 57 -6.40 10.96 6.80
CA HIS A 57 -5.40 12.02 6.93
C HIS A 57 -5.32 12.51 8.38
N GLU A 58 -6.47 12.82 8.99
CA GLU A 58 -6.58 13.28 10.38
C GLU A 58 -6.00 12.24 11.35
N LEU A 59 -6.36 10.95 11.18
CA LEU A 59 -5.89 9.86 12.01
C LEU A 59 -4.36 9.68 11.93
N ILE A 60 -3.81 9.70 10.72
CA ILE A 60 -2.35 9.57 10.50
C ILE A 60 -1.61 10.80 11.02
N MET A 61 -2.16 12.01 10.84
CA MET A 61 -1.57 13.23 11.41
C MET A 61 -1.49 13.18 12.93
N LYS A 62 -2.52 12.65 13.58
CA LYS A 62 -2.59 12.51 15.05
C LYS A 62 -1.63 11.44 15.55
N ASN A 63 -1.68 10.25 14.98
CA ASN A 63 -1.00 9.07 15.52
C ASN A 63 0.44 8.90 15.02
N LYS A 64 0.78 9.53 13.89
CA LYS A 64 2.10 9.47 13.23
C LYS A 64 2.53 8.05 12.88
N GLU A 65 1.55 7.18 12.61
CA GLU A 65 1.80 5.79 12.21
C GLU A 65 0.68 5.28 11.31
N PHE A 66 0.99 4.28 10.50
CA PHE A 66 0.06 3.59 9.62
C PHE A 66 0.65 2.23 9.20
N VAL A 67 -0.19 1.38 8.58
CA VAL A 67 0.28 0.15 7.95
C VAL A 67 -0.10 0.15 6.48
N ILE A 68 0.84 -0.15 5.60
CA ILE A 68 0.59 -0.41 4.17
C ILE A 68 0.32 -1.91 4.00
N ASN A 69 -0.88 -2.25 3.56
CA ASN A 69 -1.28 -3.63 3.26
C ASN A 69 -1.33 -3.80 1.74
N LEU A 70 -0.50 -4.70 1.19
CA LEU A 70 -0.50 -5.00 -0.23
C LEU A 70 -1.80 -5.68 -0.63
N THR A 71 -2.25 -5.44 -1.84
CA THR A 71 -3.53 -5.92 -2.34
C THR A 71 -3.35 -6.95 -3.45
N THR A 72 -4.34 -7.82 -3.58
CA THR A 72 -4.39 -8.93 -4.54
C THR A 72 -5.62 -8.83 -5.42
N GLU A 73 -5.70 -9.66 -6.47
CA GLU A 73 -6.89 -9.76 -7.31
C GLU A 73 -8.15 -10.07 -6.49
N ASP A 74 -8.05 -10.93 -5.46
CA ASP A 74 -9.17 -11.27 -4.57
C ASP A 74 -9.61 -10.08 -3.70
N LEU A 75 -8.71 -9.14 -3.42
CA LEU A 75 -8.99 -7.91 -2.65
C LEU A 75 -9.42 -6.74 -3.54
N ALA A 76 -9.57 -6.91 -4.86
CA ALA A 76 -9.83 -5.81 -5.79
C ALA A 76 -11.10 -5.02 -5.43
N ALA A 77 -12.20 -5.70 -5.09
CA ALA A 77 -13.46 -5.05 -4.69
C ALA A 77 -13.32 -4.25 -3.39
N ALA A 78 -12.64 -4.81 -2.39
CA ALA A 78 -12.37 -4.12 -1.13
C ALA A 78 -11.43 -2.92 -1.34
N THR A 79 -10.43 -3.07 -2.19
CA THR A 79 -9.48 -2.00 -2.56
C THR A 79 -10.22 -0.82 -3.18
N ASP A 80 -11.08 -1.06 -4.15
CA ASP A 80 -11.87 0.00 -4.79
C ASP A 80 -12.83 0.67 -3.79
N TRP A 81 -13.63 -0.13 -3.09
CA TRP A 81 -14.62 0.35 -2.14
C TRP A 81 -14.02 1.21 -1.02
N CYS A 82 -12.91 0.77 -0.42
CA CYS A 82 -12.19 1.50 0.62
C CYS A 82 -11.60 2.83 0.12
N GLY A 83 -11.33 2.97 -1.17
CA GLY A 83 -10.87 4.20 -1.81
C GLY A 83 -11.99 5.21 -2.06
N VAL A 84 -13.23 4.73 -2.28
CA VAL A 84 -14.39 5.56 -2.63
C VAL A 84 -15.16 6.02 -1.40
N ARG A 85 -15.46 5.11 -0.45
CA ARG A 85 -16.27 5.40 0.73
C ARG A 85 -15.47 6.04 1.86
N SER A 86 -16.14 6.87 2.67
CA SER A 86 -15.53 7.54 3.82
C SER A 86 -15.64 6.68 5.08
N GLY A 87 -14.55 6.62 5.88
CA GLY A 87 -14.58 6.01 7.21
C GLY A 87 -15.33 6.82 8.27
N ARG A 88 -15.78 8.06 7.94
CA ARG A 88 -16.71 8.82 8.80
C ARG A 88 -18.13 8.24 8.75
N ASP A 89 -18.49 7.58 7.64
CA ASP A 89 -19.84 7.09 7.37
C ASP A 89 -19.94 5.57 7.51
N TYR A 90 -18.83 4.84 7.37
CA TYR A 90 -18.81 3.38 7.30
C TYR A 90 -17.65 2.76 8.07
N ASN A 91 -17.92 1.67 8.78
CA ASN A 91 -16.87 0.78 9.27
C ASN A 91 -16.39 -0.12 8.12
N LYS A 92 -15.27 0.23 7.52
CA LYS A 92 -14.78 -0.41 6.29
C LYS A 92 -14.34 -1.86 6.48
N PHE A 93 -13.87 -2.24 7.66
CA PHE A 93 -13.56 -3.63 7.98
C PHE A 93 -14.83 -4.49 7.93
N LYS A 94 -15.91 -4.01 8.58
CA LYS A 94 -17.18 -4.69 8.61
C LYS A 94 -17.84 -4.79 7.23
N GLU A 95 -17.90 -3.66 6.49
CA GLU A 95 -18.56 -3.59 5.18
C GLU A 95 -17.90 -4.50 4.13
N MET A 96 -16.56 -4.61 4.19
CA MET A 96 -15.79 -5.39 3.23
C MET A 96 -15.37 -6.77 3.76
N HIS A 97 -15.89 -7.18 4.93
CA HIS A 97 -15.58 -8.46 5.57
C HIS A 97 -14.07 -8.69 5.74
N LEU A 98 -13.33 -7.61 6.05
CA LEU A 98 -11.92 -7.66 6.35
C LEU A 98 -11.69 -7.84 7.84
N HIS A 99 -10.66 -8.58 8.21
CA HIS A 99 -10.31 -8.85 9.60
C HIS A 99 -9.03 -8.12 9.99
N THR A 100 -9.03 -7.60 11.21
CA THR A 100 -7.83 -7.00 11.80
C THR A 100 -6.92 -8.07 12.40
N GLU A 101 -5.61 -7.87 12.29
CA GLU A 101 -4.59 -8.56 13.10
C GLU A 101 -3.74 -7.51 13.82
N PRO A 102 -3.25 -7.80 15.03
CA PRO A 102 -2.40 -6.87 15.76
C PRO A 102 -1.06 -6.70 15.02
N ALA A 103 -0.62 -5.44 14.92
CA ALA A 103 0.73 -5.12 14.45
C ALA A 103 1.78 -5.40 15.53
N GLN A 104 3.05 -5.50 15.14
CA GLN A 104 4.16 -5.77 16.08
C GLN A 104 4.65 -4.50 16.78
N VAL A 105 4.63 -3.36 16.10
CA VAL A 105 5.30 -2.12 16.54
C VAL A 105 4.36 -0.93 16.58
N VAL A 106 3.40 -0.83 15.65
CA VAL A 106 2.44 0.27 15.58
C VAL A 106 1.08 -0.13 16.14
N LYS A 107 0.21 0.85 16.44
CA LYS A 107 -1.14 0.56 16.94
C LYS A 107 -2.15 0.30 15.82
N ALA A 108 -1.89 0.88 14.63
CA ALA A 108 -2.73 0.64 13.46
C ALA A 108 -2.72 -0.85 13.10
N PRO A 109 -3.88 -1.48 12.80
CA PRO A 109 -3.96 -2.91 12.61
C PRO A 109 -3.43 -3.34 11.23
N LEU A 110 -3.01 -4.60 11.12
CA LEU A 110 -2.84 -5.28 9.83
C LEU A 110 -4.21 -5.66 9.28
N ILE A 111 -4.29 -5.86 7.97
CA ILE A 111 -5.41 -6.54 7.31
C ILE A 111 -5.04 -8.01 7.13
N LYS A 112 -5.74 -8.91 7.79
CA LYS A 112 -5.46 -10.35 7.78
C LYS A 112 -5.41 -10.96 6.38
N GLU A 113 -6.26 -10.48 5.48
CA GLU A 113 -6.37 -10.96 4.08
C GLU A 113 -5.24 -10.44 3.19
N SER A 114 -4.43 -9.49 3.67
CA SER A 114 -3.29 -8.95 2.91
C SER A 114 -2.10 -9.93 2.94
N PRO A 115 -1.45 -10.19 1.79
CA PRO A 115 -0.30 -11.09 1.74
C PRO A 115 0.96 -10.52 2.40
N LEU A 116 1.02 -9.19 2.53
CA LEU A 116 2.14 -8.48 3.14
C LEU A 116 1.66 -7.16 3.74
N SER A 117 2.01 -6.92 5.00
CA SER A 117 1.72 -5.68 5.72
C SER A 117 3.03 -5.04 6.19
N ILE A 118 3.16 -3.73 5.94
CA ILE A 118 4.36 -2.93 6.21
C ILE A 118 4.00 -1.88 7.24
N GLU A 119 4.57 -2.00 8.45
CA GLU A 119 4.35 -1.08 9.56
C GLU A 119 5.25 0.14 9.43
N CYS A 120 4.66 1.32 9.54
CA CYS A 120 5.32 2.57 9.24
C CYS A 120 5.15 3.60 10.35
N LYS A 121 6.24 4.28 10.72
CA LYS A 121 6.23 5.47 11.59
C LYS A 121 6.59 6.71 10.80
N VAL A 122 5.73 7.71 10.84
CA VAL A 122 5.91 8.98 10.11
C VAL A 122 7.06 9.76 10.71
N VAL A 123 8.04 10.10 9.89
CA VAL A 123 9.21 10.92 10.26
C VAL A 123 9.10 12.36 9.74
N GLU A 124 8.38 12.57 8.63
CA GLU A 124 8.17 13.88 8.05
C GLU A 124 6.81 13.95 7.36
N VAL A 125 6.16 15.11 7.43
CA VAL A 125 4.96 15.41 6.64
C VAL A 125 5.25 16.63 5.76
N LYS A 126 5.13 16.45 4.44
CA LYS A 126 5.37 17.51 3.47
C LYS A 126 4.06 17.94 2.82
N GLU A 127 3.70 19.19 3.01
CA GLU A 127 2.52 19.78 2.37
C GLU A 127 2.76 20.04 0.88
N LEU A 128 1.89 19.52 0.01
CA LEU A 128 2.00 19.59 -1.45
C LEU A 128 0.73 20.14 -2.13
N GLY A 129 0.03 21.06 -1.49
CA GLY A 129 -1.24 21.58 -2.00
C GLY A 129 -2.42 20.68 -1.68
N SER A 130 -2.97 19.96 -2.66
CA SER A 130 -4.15 19.09 -2.46
C SER A 130 -3.87 17.83 -1.62
N HIS A 131 -2.61 17.44 -1.47
CA HIS A 131 -2.17 16.27 -0.70
C HIS A 131 -1.06 16.65 0.23
N ASP A 132 -0.98 15.96 1.35
CA ASP A 132 0.22 15.90 2.17
C ASP A 132 0.91 14.56 1.92
N MET A 133 2.24 14.60 1.77
CA MET A 133 3.08 13.43 1.66
C MET A 133 3.63 13.06 3.04
N PHE A 134 3.24 11.89 3.53
CA PHE A 134 3.75 11.31 4.77
C PHE A 134 4.95 10.44 4.44
N ILE A 135 6.12 10.89 4.81
CA ILE A 135 7.38 10.15 4.71
C ILE A 135 7.53 9.34 5.99
N ALA A 136 7.78 8.06 5.88
CA ALA A 136 7.79 7.15 7.01
C ALA A 136 8.95 6.15 6.94
N GLU A 137 9.47 5.80 8.11
CA GLU A 137 10.36 4.67 8.30
C GLU A 137 9.56 3.39 8.37
N VAL A 138 10.03 2.33 7.69
CA VAL A 138 9.48 0.98 7.80
C VAL A 138 10.06 0.34 9.06
N VAL A 139 9.21 0.09 10.06
CA VAL A 139 9.64 -0.43 11.38
C VAL A 139 9.37 -1.91 11.58
N ALA A 140 8.49 -2.52 10.77
CA ALA A 140 8.28 -3.97 10.71
C ALA A 140 7.62 -4.37 9.39
N VAL A 141 7.78 -5.63 9.00
CA VAL A 141 7.13 -6.23 7.83
C VAL A 141 6.58 -7.59 8.21
N ASN A 142 5.30 -7.82 7.94
CA ASN A 142 4.58 -9.06 8.20
C ASN A 142 4.18 -9.67 6.86
N ALA A 143 4.62 -10.90 6.59
CA ALA A 143 4.33 -11.62 5.35
C ALA A 143 3.63 -12.95 5.64
N GLU A 144 2.70 -13.35 4.78
CA GLU A 144 2.11 -14.69 4.86
C GLU A 144 3.17 -15.77 4.69
N GLU A 145 3.22 -16.74 5.62
CA GLU A 145 4.19 -17.85 5.62
C GLU A 145 4.18 -18.63 4.29
N LYS A 146 3.01 -18.83 3.70
CA LYS A 146 2.86 -19.54 2.41
C LYS A 146 3.58 -18.88 1.23
N LEU A 147 3.90 -17.59 1.35
CA LEU A 147 4.63 -16.80 0.34
C LEU A 147 6.13 -16.75 0.58
N ILE A 148 6.61 -17.36 1.66
CA ILE A 148 8.05 -17.49 1.92
C ILE A 148 8.52 -18.85 1.41
N ASP A 149 9.45 -18.84 0.48
CA ASP A 149 10.11 -20.05 0.01
C ASP A 149 10.91 -20.69 1.16
N LYS A 150 10.56 -21.90 1.57
CA LYS A 150 11.15 -22.55 2.73
C LYS A 150 12.64 -22.92 2.54
N GLY A 151 13.09 -23.06 1.30
CA GLY A 151 14.48 -23.43 1.01
C GLY A 151 15.42 -22.22 0.96
N THR A 152 14.93 -21.09 0.47
CA THR A 152 15.74 -19.87 0.24
C THR A 152 15.41 -18.72 1.17
N GLY A 153 14.29 -18.78 1.91
CA GLY A 153 13.77 -17.66 2.70
C GLY A 153 13.26 -16.48 1.87
N THR A 154 13.14 -16.63 0.54
CA THR A 154 12.77 -15.55 -0.36
C THR A 154 11.25 -15.34 -0.39
N PHE A 155 10.82 -14.09 -0.26
CA PHE A 155 9.43 -13.72 -0.41
C PHE A 155 8.98 -13.76 -1.88
N GLN A 156 7.88 -14.47 -2.15
CA GLN A 156 7.36 -14.72 -3.50
C GLN A 156 6.03 -14.01 -3.75
N LEU A 157 6.06 -12.67 -3.76
CA LEU A 157 4.87 -11.83 -3.91
C LEU A 157 4.01 -12.18 -5.14
N ASN A 158 4.62 -12.60 -6.24
CA ASN A 158 3.89 -12.93 -7.47
C ASN A 158 2.86 -14.07 -7.27
N HIS A 159 3.08 -14.97 -6.32
CA HIS A 159 2.13 -16.04 -6.00
C HIS A 159 0.85 -15.51 -5.33
N ALA A 160 0.89 -14.31 -4.78
CA ALA A 160 -0.28 -13.65 -4.20
C ALA A 160 -1.17 -12.95 -5.24
N LYS A 161 -0.80 -12.92 -6.53
CA LYS A 161 -1.51 -12.22 -7.60
C LYS A 161 -1.77 -10.73 -7.27
N PRO A 162 -0.71 -9.92 -7.12
CA PRO A 162 -0.84 -8.53 -6.69
C PRO A 162 -1.57 -7.67 -7.73
N LEU A 163 -2.26 -6.60 -7.23
CA LEU A 163 -2.94 -5.62 -8.06
C LEU A 163 -2.01 -4.51 -8.53
N ALA A 164 -2.30 -4.01 -9.74
CA ALA A 164 -1.82 -2.74 -10.25
C ALA A 164 -3.00 -1.85 -10.66
N TYR A 165 -2.83 -0.53 -10.56
CA TYR A 165 -3.82 0.45 -10.97
C TYR A 165 -3.30 1.31 -12.11
N SER A 166 -4.12 1.49 -13.15
CA SER A 166 -3.79 2.34 -14.29
C SER A 166 -5.04 2.96 -14.89
N HIS A 167 -5.05 4.31 -14.99
CA HIS A 167 -6.12 5.07 -15.66
C HIS A 167 -7.55 4.69 -15.21
N GLY A 168 -7.79 4.62 -13.90
CA GLY A 168 -9.11 4.31 -13.35
C GLY A 168 -9.51 2.83 -13.43
N LYS A 169 -8.57 1.92 -13.67
CA LYS A 169 -8.82 0.48 -13.79
C LYS A 169 -7.80 -0.31 -12.98
N TYR A 170 -8.23 -1.47 -12.48
CA TYR A 170 -7.39 -2.42 -11.78
C TYR A 170 -6.98 -3.54 -12.73
N TYR A 171 -5.74 -4.02 -12.55
CA TYR A 171 -5.14 -5.09 -13.35
C TYR A 171 -4.37 -6.05 -12.43
N GLY A 172 -4.36 -7.33 -12.75
CA GLY A 172 -3.37 -8.26 -12.23
C GLY A 172 -2.02 -8.06 -12.92
N LEU A 173 -0.95 -8.58 -12.35
CA LEU A 173 0.34 -8.62 -13.01
C LEU A 173 0.34 -9.72 -14.08
N GLY A 174 0.84 -9.41 -15.26
CA GLY A 174 1.03 -10.37 -16.35
C GLY A 174 2.18 -11.34 -16.10
N GLU A 175 2.56 -12.09 -17.14
CA GLU A 175 3.65 -13.04 -17.10
C GLU A 175 5.00 -12.38 -16.81
N LYS A 176 5.89 -13.13 -16.14
CA LYS A 176 7.25 -12.69 -15.87
C LYS A 176 8.06 -12.53 -17.15
N ILE A 177 8.51 -11.32 -17.44
CA ILE A 177 9.35 -11.02 -18.61
C ILE A 177 10.81 -11.41 -18.39
N GLY A 178 11.32 -11.25 -17.16
CA GLY A 178 12.71 -11.56 -16.83
C GLY A 178 13.04 -11.32 -15.35
N GLY A 179 14.18 -11.77 -14.90
CA GLY A 179 14.69 -11.46 -13.56
C GLY A 179 15.65 -10.26 -13.59
N PHE A 180 15.90 -9.64 -12.43
CA PHE A 180 16.85 -8.54 -12.33
C PHE A 180 18.20 -8.90 -12.98
N GLY A 181 18.72 -8.02 -13.83
CA GLY A 181 19.98 -8.24 -14.55
C GLY A 181 19.90 -9.21 -15.74
N PHE A 182 18.70 -9.68 -16.16
CA PHE A 182 18.57 -10.63 -17.27
C PHE A 182 19.13 -10.09 -18.59
N SER A 183 19.08 -8.77 -18.81
CA SER A 183 19.55 -8.13 -20.05
C SER A 183 21.08 -8.08 -20.19
N VAL A 184 21.82 -8.20 -19.07
CA VAL A 184 23.29 -8.12 -19.04
C VAL A 184 23.96 -9.46 -18.75
N LYS A 185 23.19 -10.53 -18.59
CA LYS A 185 23.73 -11.89 -18.43
C LYS A 185 24.43 -12.30 -19.75
N LYS A 186 25.72 -12.63 -19.68
CA LYS A 186 26.44 -13.21 -20.83
C LYS A 186 25.70 -14.47 -21.28
N LYS A 187 25.35 -14.56 -22.57
CA LYS A 187 24.90 -15.83 -23.15
C LYS A 187 26.05 -16.83 -22.97
N LYS A 188 25.78 -17.92 -22.23
CA LYS A 188 26.70 -19.07 -22.21
C LYS A 188 26.67 -19.77 -23.55
#